data_35fca97884cd9e1ef947a957ee037911
#
_entry.id   35fca97884cd9e1ef947a957ee037911
#
_cell.length_a   1.000
_cell.length_b   1.000
_cell.length_c   1.000
_cell.angle_alpha   90.00
_cell.angle_beta   90.00
_cell.angle_gamma   90.00
#
_symmetry.space_group_name_H-M   'P 1'
#
loop_
_entity.id
_entity.type
_entity.pdbx_description
1 polymer ?
#
loop_
_entity_poly.entity_id
_entity_poly.type
_entity_poly.pdbx_seq_one_letter_code
_entity_poly.pdbx_strand_id
1 'polypeptide(L)'
;MQDPRCVMILNATLPPGKATNAAAVMALTLGQRHPALVGDSLEDAESRPSPGLITTGIPVLSATNEQLSALREQCEQAEYDLVLFPEEGQSTTDYQALSAVLRQQPRQQWRLLGIAIVGDKKALRKLTAKLALFS
;
A
#
# COMPACT_ATOMS: atom_id res chain seq x y z
N MET A 1 15.74 -8.40 -4.18
CA MET A 1 15.47 -8.02 -2.77
C MET A 1 15.81 -9.19 -1.86
N GLN A 2 16.63 -8.92 -0.84
CA GLN A 2 17.04 -9.98 0.10
C GLN A 2 16.07 -10.15 1.26
N ASP A 3 15.39 -9.09 1.67
CA ASP A 3 14.45 -9.12 2.79
C ASP A 3 13.25 -8.23 2.45
N PRO A 4 12.36 -8.72 1.57
CA PRO A 4 11.24 -7.91 1.10
C PRO A 4 10.22 -7.65 2.21
N ARG A 5 9.79 -6.42 2.31
CA ARG A 5 8.79 -5.95 3.27
C ARG A 5 7.75 -5.14 2.54
N CYS A 6 6.56 -5.08 3.14
CA CYS A 6 5.45 -4.28 2.64
C CYS A 6 5.11 -3.22 3.68
N VAL A 7 4.86 -2.00 3.22
CA VAL A 7 4.38 -0.91 4.07
C VAL A 7 3.24 -0.20 3.38
N MET A 8 2.23 0.19 4.17
CA MET A 8 1.12 1.04 3.72
C MET A 8 1.31 2.42 4.31
N ILE A 9 1.15 3.45 3.48
CA ILE A 9 1.22 4.83 3.95
C ILE A 9 -0.06 5.52 3.50
N LEU A 10 -0.90 5.91 4.45
CA LEU A 10 -2.22 6.47 4.20
C LEU A 10 -2.23 7.97 4.49
N ASN A 11 -3.08 8.70 3.76
CA ASN A 11 -3.29 10.11 4.01
C ASN A 11 -3.85 10.30 5.41
N ALA A 12 -3.19 11.12 6.22
CA ALA A 12 -3.53 11.34 7.62
C ALA A 12 -4.94 11.89 7.84
N THR A 13 -5.54 12.47 6.80
CA THR A 13 -6.90 13.04 6.89
C THR A 13 -8.02 12.01 6.71
N LEU A 14 -7.69 10.76 6.36
CA LEU A 14 -8.73 9.76 6.10
C LEU A 14 -9.43 9.33 7.38
N PRO A 15 -10.78 9.30 7.37
CA PRO A 15 -11.50 8.67 8.48
C PRO A 15 -11.32 7.15 8.45
N PRO A 16 -11.57 6.46 9.59
CA PRO A 16 -11.26 5.03 9.71
C PRO A 16 -11.81 4.14 8.60
N GLY A 17 -13.06 4.35 8.19
CA GLY A 17 -13.66 3.52 7.14
C GLY A 17 -12.96 3.65 5.79
N LYS A 18 -12.62 4.87 5.41
CA LYS A 18 -11.90 5.10 4.15
C LYS A 18 -10.45 4.63 4.23
N ALA A 19 -9.82 4.80 5.38
CA ALA A 19 -8.46 4.35 5.60
C ALA A 19 -8.34 2.82 5.49
N THR A 20 -9.24 2.09 6.14
CA THR A 20 -9.25 0.62 6.07
C THR A 20 -9.54 0.12 4.67
N ASN A 21 -10.45 0.78 3.96
CA ASN A 21 -10.74 0.44 2.56
C ASN A 21 -9.50 0.63 1.69
N ALA A 22 -8.82 1.78 1.80
CA ALA A 22 -7.64 2.06 1.00
C ALA A 22 -6.55 1.02 1.25
N ALA A 23 -6.29 0.68 2.52
CA ALA A 23 -5.29 -0.32 2.87
C ALA A 23 -5.64 -1.69 2.27
N ALA A 24 -6.91 -2.11 2.38
CA ALA A 24 -7.37 -3.40 1.87
C ALA A 24 -7.22 -3.48 0.35
N VAL A 25 -7.63 -2.43 -0.36
CA VAL A 25 -7.54 -2.38 -1.83
C VAL A 25 -6.09 -2.48 -2.29
N MET A 26 -5.21 -1.69 -1.69
CA MET A 26 -3.79 -1.73 -2.06
C MET A 26 -3.13 -3.06 -1.70
N ALA A 27 -3.51 -3.64 -0.55
CA ALA A 27 -2.96 -4.93 -0.14
C ALA A 27 -3.32 -6.04 -1.11
N LEU A 28 -4.54 -6.02 -1.65
CA LEU A 28 -4.96 -7.02 -2.63
C LEU A 28 -4.08 -6.95 -3.88
N THR A 29 -3.81 -5.74 -4.38
CA THR A 29 -2.92 -5.55 -5.53
C THR A 29 -1.52 -6.06 -5.23
N LEU A 30 -0.96 -5.71 -4.07
CA LEU A 30 0.38 -6.17 -3.69
C LEU A 30 0.46 -7.68 -3.55
N GLY A 31 -0.58 -8.30 -2.99
CA GLY A 31 -0.63 -9.75 -2.83
C GLY A 31 -0.56 -10.48 -4.16
N GLN A 32 -1.23 -9.94 -5.18
CA GLN A 32 -1.15 -10.50 -6.51
C GLN A 32 0.25 -10.36 -7.11
N ARG A 33 0.89 -9.22 -6.88
CA ARG A 33 2.21 -8.93 -7.43
C ARG A 33 3.34 -9.65 -6.68
N HIS A 34 3.14 -9.93 -5.40
CA HIS A 34 4.16 -10.52 -4.51
C HIS A 34 3.59 -11.68 -3.70
N PRO A 35 3.15 -12.76 -4.36
CA PRO A 35 2.52 -13.87 -3.64
C PRO A 35 3.45 -14.53 -2.62
N ALA A 36 4.77 -14.44 -2.81
CA ALA A 36 5.72 -15.03 -1.88
C ALA A 36 5.75 -14.35 -0.50
N LEU A 37 5.13 -13.16 -0.36
CA LEU A 37 5.00 -12.51 0.94
C LEU A 37 4.04 -13.26 1.87
N VAL A 38 3.11 -14.03 1.31
CA VAL A 38 2.14 -14.80 2.07
C VAL A 38 2.75 -16.15 2.41
N GLY A 39 2.66 -16.52 3.68
CA GLY A 39 3.24 -17.76 4.18
C GLY A 39 2.39 -18.98 3.88
N ASP A 40 2.88 -20.14 4.36
CA ASP A 40 2.20 -21.41 4.20
C ASP A 40 0.88 -21.45 4.96
N SER A 41 0.03 -22.40 4.62
CA SER A 41 -1.21 -22.66 5.35
C SER A 41 -0.97 -22.79 6.84
N LEU A 42 -1.88 -22.25 7.61
CA LEU A 42 -1.89 -22.36 9.07
C LEU A 42 -2.83 -23.49 9.47
N GLU A 43 -2.37 -24.38 10.34
CA GLU A 43 -3.16 -25.53 10.75
C GLU A 43 -3.61 -25.39 12.21
N ASP A 44 -4.83 -25.90 12.50
CA ASP A 44 -5.33 -25.94 13.88
C ASP A 44 -4.86 -27.23 14.59
N ALA A 45 -5.32 -27.43 15.81
CA ALA A 45 -4.93 -28.61 16.61
C ALA A 45 -5.38 -29.94 15.98
N GLU A 46 -6.32 -29.91 15.04
CA GLU A 46 -6.82 -31.08 14.34
C GLU A 46 -6.25 -31.19 12.93
N SER A 47 -5.19 -30.43 12.63
CA SER A 47 -4.54 -30.39 11.34
C SER A 47 -5.43 -29.85 10.21
N ARG A 48 -6.46 -29.08 10.54
CA ARG A 48 -7.28 -28.44 9.52
C ARG A 48 -6.58 -27.18 8.99
N PRO A 49 -6.40 -27.05 7.67
CA PRO A 49 -5.67 -25.93 7.12
C PRO A 49 -6.54 -24.68 6.99
N SER A 50 -5.90 -23.53 7.19
CA SER A 50 -6.45 -22.22 6.86
C SER A 50 -5.46 -21.49 5.97
N PRO A 51 -5.91 -20.57 5.11
CA PRO A 51 -4.99 -19.81 4.25
C PRO A 51 -3.95 -19.08 5.06
N GLY A 52 -2.73 -19.03 4.52
CA GLY A 52 -1.62 -18.36 5.16
C GLY A 52 -1.78 -16.85 5.21
N LEU A 53 -1.02 -16.22 6.09
CA LEU A 53 -0.98 -14.78 6.23
C LEU A 53 0.40 -14.27 5.85
N ILE A 54 0.53 -12.94 5.67
CA ILE A 54 1.83 -12.36 5.39
C ILE A 54 2.80 -12.68 6.54
N THR A 55 4.02 -13.07 6.20
CA THR A 55 4.99 -13.54 7.19
C THR A 55 5.63 -12.42 8.00
N THR A 56 5.61 -11.19 7.51
CA THR A 56 6.35 -10.07 8.10
C THR A 56 5.47 -8.97 8.68
N GLY A 57 4.15 -9.08 8.52
CA GLY A 57 3.26 -8.01 8.92
C GLY A 57 3.30 -6.84 7.94
N ILE A 58 2.41 -5.88 8.13
CA ILE A 58 2.31 -4.68 7.29
C ILE A 58 2.13 -3.48 8.20
N PRO A 59 3.18 -2.68 8.42
CA PRO A 59 2.99 -1.40 9.11
C PRO A 59 2.09 -0.50 8.29
N VAL A 60 1.15 0.16 8.97
CA VAL A 60 0.26 1.14 8.34
C VAL A 60 0.57 2.49 8.95
N LEU A 61 1.14 3.37 8.14
CA LEU A 61 1.67 4.66 8.59
C LEU A 61 0.81 5.79 8.03
N SER A 62 0.93 6.97 8.63
CA SER A 62 0.21 8.15 8.15
C SER A 62 1.17 9.18 7.57
N ALA A 63 0.69 9.94 6.58
CA ALA A 63 1.47 10.99 5.94
C ALA A 63 0.55 12.11 5.48
N THR A 64 1.12 13.31 5.35
CA THR A 64 0.41 14.44 4.75
C THR A 64 0.40 14.31 3.23
N ASN A 65 -0.39 15.15 2.56
CA ASN A 65 -0.39 15.20 1.09
C ASN A 65 1.02 15.45 0.53
N GLU A 66 1.74 16.38 1.14
CA GLU A 66 3.09 16.74 0.70
C GLU A 66 4.06 15.58 0.89
N GLN A 67 3.94 14.88 2.03
CA GLN A 67 4.79 13.71 2.28
C GLN A 67 4.48 12.58 1.31
N LEU A 68 3.20 12.34 1.00
CA LEU A 68 2.82 11.29 0.03
C LEU A 68 3.38 11.60 -1.35
N SER A 69 3.29 12.85 -1.80
CA SER A 69 3.84 13.24 -3.10
C SER A 69 5.36 13.06 -3.15
N ALA A 70 6.06 13.46 -2.08
CA ALA A 70 7.51 13.31 -2.00
C ALA A 70 7.92 11.84 -1.98
N LEU A 71 7.20 11.02 -1.22
CA LEU A 71 7.47 9.58 -1.14
C LEU A 71 7.23 8.90 -2.48
N ARG A 72 6.14 9.25 -3.16
CA ARG A 72 5.87 8.71 -4.50
C ARG A 72 7.03 9.00 -5.44
N GLU A 73 7.51 10.24 -5.46
CA GLU A 73 8.60 10.63 -6.33
C GLU A 73 9.89 9.86 -5.98
N GLN A 74 10.21 9.75 -4.69
CA GLN A 74 11.38 8.99 -4.25
C GLN A 74 11.28 7.52 -4.64
N CYS A 75 10.11 6.91 -4.49
CA CYS A 75 9.90 5.51 -4.83
C CYS A 75 9.96 5.26 -6.33
N GLU A 76 9.51 6.22 -7.13
CA GLU A 76 9.60 6.10 -8.59
C GLU A 76 11.03 6.16 -9.10
N GLN A 77 11.91 6.85 -8.39
CA GLN A 77 13.33 6.94 -8.74
C GLN A 77 14.15 5.77 -8.21
N ALA A 78 13.61 5.01 -7.28
CA ALA A 78 14.27 3.84 -6.68
C ALA A 78 13.63 2.55 -7.21
N GLU A 79 14.23 1.40 -6.86
CA GLU A 79 13.72 0.10 -7.29
C GLU A 79 12.69 -0.47 -6.30
N TYR A 80 11.68 0.33 -5.96
CA TYR A 80 10.57 -0.15 -5.15
C TYR A 80 9.39 -0.51 -6.05
N ASP A 81 8.60 -1.51 -5.63
CA ASP A 81 7.30 -1.73 -6.24
C ASP A 81 6.28 -0.84 -5.51
N LEU A 82 5.57 -0.04 -6.26
CA LEU A 82 4.74 1.03 -5.72
C LEU A 82 3.32 0.91 -6.26
N VAL A 83 2.34 0.86 -5.35
CA VAL A 83 0.92 0.92 -5.70
C VAL A 83 0.37 2.25 -5.24
N LEU A 84 -0.30 2.95 -6.13
CA LEU A 84 -0.89 4.26 -5.85
C LEU A 84 -2.41 4.12 -5.72
N PHE A 85 -2.99 4.76 -4.69
CA PHE A 85 -4.44 4.82 -4.53
C PHE A 85 -4.87 6.27 -4.69
N PRO A 86 -5.35 6.65 -5.88
CA PRO A 86 -5.81 8.02 -6.10
C PRO A 86 -7.18 8.26 -5.46
N GLU A 87 -7.46 9.53 -5.14
CA GLU A 87 -8.71 9.95 -4.51
C GLU A 87 -9.94 9.42 -5.24
N GLU A 88 -9.90 9.45 -6.56
CA GLU A 88 -11.01 9.01 -7.41
C GLU A 88 -11.37 7.53 -7.18
N GLY A 89 -10.43 6.74 -6.66
CA GLY A 89 -10.67 5.32 -6.41
C GLY A 89 -11.76 5.03 -5.37
N GLN A 90 -12.10 6.00 -4.52
CA GLN A 90 -13.18 5.84 -3.55
C GLN A 90 -14.47 6.55 -3.96
N SER A 91 -14.45 7.26 -5.09
CA SER A 91 -15.63 8.00 -5.54
C SER A 91 -16.41 7.29 -6.64
N THR A 92 -15.96 6.13 -7.09
CA THR A 92 -16.66 5.34 -8.09
C THR A 92 -16.43 3.86 -7.88
N THR A 93 -17.41 3.04 -8.27
CA THR A 93 -17.29 1.59 -8.31
C THR A 93 -17.09 1.09 -9.74
N ASP A 94 -17.08 1.99 -10.73
CA ASP A 94 -16.88 1.67 -12.14
C ASP A 94 -15.40 1.83 -12.49
N TYR A 95 -14.73 0.70 -12.68
CA TYR A 95 -13.29 0.68 -12.97
C TYR A 95 -12.94 1.41 -14.28
N GLN A 96 -13.81 1.30 -15.28
CA GLN A 96 -13.59 1.98 -16.57
C GLN A 96 -13.69 3.49 -16.42
N ALA A 97 -14.64 3.97 -15.63
CA ALA A 97 -14.78 5.38 -15.33
C ALA A 97 -13.56 5.90 -14.58
N LEU A 98 -13.07 5.14 -13.60
CA LEU A 98 -11.85 5.47 -12.88
C LEU A 98 -10.66 5.63 -13.84
N SER A 99 -10.47 4.64 -14.69
CA SER A 99 -9.38 4.66 -15.67
C SER A 99 -9.46 5.89 -16.57
N ALA A 100 -10.67 6.25 -17.05
CA ALA A 100 -10.88 7.39 -17.93
C ALA A 100 -10.52 8.71 -17.25
N VAL A 101 -10.93 8.87 -15.99
CA VAL A 101 -10.63 10.09 -15.21
C VAL A 101 -9.13 10.24 -14.98
N LEU A 102 -8.46 9.15 -14.62
CA LEU A 102 -7.02 9.19 -14.31
C LEU A 102 -6.16 9.49 -15.52
N ARG A 103 -6.65 9.16 -16.72
CA ARG A 103 -5.94 9.49 -17.97
C ARG A 103 -5.89 10.98 -18.28
N GLN A 104 -6.72 11.78 -17.62
CA GLN A 104 -6.80 13.21 -17.87
C GLN A 104 -5.74 14.02 -17.14
N GLN A 105 -4.99 13.39 -16.22
CA GLN A 105 -3.98 14.07 -15.42
C GLN A 105 -2.70 13.26 -15.37
N PRO A 106 -1.53 13.91 -15.44
CA PRO A 106 -0.29 13.20 -15.17
C PRO A 106 -0.26 12.74 -13.72
N ARG A 107 0.42 11.63 -13.48
CA ARG A 107 0.45 10.98 -12.16
C ARG A 107 0.93 11.91 -11.04
N GLN A 108 1.79 12.86 -11.36
CA GLN A 108 2.30 13.84 -10.41
C GLN A 108 1.19 14.75 -9.83
N GLN A 109 0.07 14.88 -10.54
CA GLN A 109 -1.05 15.71 -10.12
C GLN A 109 -2.16 14.92 -9.41
N TRP A 110 -2.03 13.60 -9.34
CA TRP A 110 -3.02 12.78 -8.63
C TRP A 110 -2.96 13.10 -7.14
N ARG A 111 -4.13 13.35 -6.55
CA ARG A 111 -4.23 13.42 -5.09
C ARG A 111 -4.33 12.00 -4.56
N LEU A 112 -3.37 11.63 -3.72
CA LEU A 112 -3.27 10.27 -3.22
C LEU A 112 -3.93 10.11 -1.87
N LEU A 113 -4.74 9.07 -1.72
CA LEU A 113 -5.25 8.63 -0.42
C LEU A 113 -4.25 7.74 0.28
N GLY A 114 -3.37 7.13 -0.46
CA GLY A 114 -2.31 6.30 0.09
C GLY A 114 -1.41 5.73 -0.97
N ILE A 115 -0.32 5.16 -0.49
CA ILE A 115 0.60 4.38 -1.31
C ILE A 115 0.96 3.11 -0.55
N ALA A 116 1.25 2.06 -1.31
CA ALA A 116 1.76 0.82 -0.76
C ALA A 116 3.07 0.49 -1.44
N ILE A 117 4.05 0.06 -0.68
CA ILE A 117 5.41 -0.12 -1.17
C ILE A 117 5.93 -1.49 -0.76
N VAL A 118 6.57 -2.19 -1.71
CA VAL A 118 7.38 -3.37 -1.39
C VAL A 118 8.82 -3.05 -1.72
N GLY A 119 9.70 -3.28 -0.76
CA GLY A 119 11.13 -3.04 -0.90
C GLY A 119 11.90 -3.74 0.21
N ASP A 120 13.21 -3.57 0.23
CA ASP A 120 14.04 -4.16 1.28
C ASP A 120 13.79 -3.49 2.62
N LYS A 121 13.83 -4.31 3.66
CA LYS A 121 13.58 -3.90 5.04
C LYS A 121 14.36 -2.66 5.45
N LYS A 122 15.68 -2.65 5.24
CA LYS A 122 16.52 -1.52 5.65
C LYS A 122 16.17 -0.24 4.89
N ALA A 123 15.98 -0.36 3.59
CA ALA A 123 15.64 0.78 2.75
C ALA A 123 14.27 1.37 3.13
N LEU A 124 13.28 0.51 3.37
CA LEU A 124 11.95 0.96 3.79
C LEU A 124 11.97 1.62 5.16
N ARG A 125 12.72 1.07 6.11
CA ARG A 125 12.86 1.69 7.44
C ARG A 125 13.41 3.10 7.35
N LYS A 126 14.43 3.28 6.51
CA LYS A 126 15.03 4.60 6.31
C LYS A 126 14.04 5.56 5.65
N LEU A 127 13.34 5.07 4.62
CA LEU A 127 12.37 5.87 3.87
C LEU A 127 11.23 6.37 4.78
N THR A 128 10.77 5.55 5.72
CA THR A 128 9.59 5.82 6.54
C THR A 128 9.92 6.24 7.97
N ALA A 129 11.18 6.54 8.27
CA ALA A 129 11.65 6.75 9.64
C ALA A 129 10.93 7.88 10.38
N LYS A 130 10.45 8.88 9.66
CA LYS A 130 9.79 10.07 10.26
C LYS A 130 8.27 9.93 10.33
N LEU A 131 7.70 8.83 9.84
CA LEU A 131 6.26 8.66 9.81
C LEU A 131 5.77 7.93 11.05
N ALA A 132 4.60 8.34 11.55
CA ALA A 132 3.96 7.69 12.68
C ALA A 132 2.97 6.63 12.19
N LEU A 133 2.59 5.71 13.09
CA LEU A 133 1.52 4.76 12.81
C LEU A 133 0.23 5.52 12.56
N PHE A 134 -0.58 5.02 11.63
CA PHE A 134 -1.90 5.59 11.36
C PHE A 134 -2.81 5.35 12.56
N SER A 135 -3.50 6.38 12.97
CA SER A 135 -4.42 6.30 14.11
C SER A 135 -5.71 7.09 13.87
#